data_cd54428874ac5a8adfa8aab0a4c70fbf
#
_entry.id   cd54428874ac5a8adfa8aab0a4c70fbf
#
_cell.length_a   1.000
_cell.length_b   1.000
_cell.length_c   1.000
_cell.angle_alpha   90.00
_cell.angle_beta   90.00
_cell.angle_gamma   90.00
#
_symmetry.space_group_name_H-M   'P 1'
#
loop_
_entity.id
_entity.type
_entity.pdbx_description
1 polymer ?
#
loop_
_entity_poly.entity_id
_entity_poly.type
_entity_poly.pdbx_seq_one_letter_code
_entity_poly.pdbx_strand_id
1 'polypeptide(L)'
;PYYLEAAVNTGEARRFTESRIRTTAGQSGISGADIKRIPVPLCSYEEQILIADLLNSGLSRIQDLERSIEAAYSRSESLRYSILKRAFEGKLVPQDPDDEPASTLLKRIRAEQEEAPKPRQRRRKAQA
;
A
#
# COMPACT_ATOMS: atom_id res chain seq x y z
N PRO A 1 14.99 -13.14 26.69
CA PRO A 1 14.69 -11.76 26.33
C PRO A 1 13.44 -11.65 25.47
N TYR A 2 13.28 -12.48 24.43
CA TYR A 2 12.15 -12.38 23.48
C TYR A 2 10.78 -12.58 24.11
N TYR A 3 10.63 -13.53 25.04
CA TYR A 3 9.37 -13.70 25.78
C TYR A 3 8.96 -12.42 26.51
N LEU A 4 9.89 -11.83 27.25
CA LEU A 4 9.63 -10.60 28.02
C LEU A 4 9.26 -9.43 27.09
N GLU A 5 9.95 -9.28 25.97
CA GLU A 5 9.65 -8.29 24.94
C GLU A 5 8.22 -8.44 24.41
N ALA A 6 7.82 -9.66 24.06
CA ALA A 6 6.47 -9.96 23.60
C ALA A 6 5.43 -9.68 24.70
N ALA A 7 5.70 -10.11 25.94
CA ALA A 7 4.81 -9.96 27.06
C ALA A 7 4.55 -8.48 27.42
N VAL A 8 5.57 -7.63 27.42
CA VAL A 8 5.42 -6.18 27.74
C VAL A 8 4.76 -5.39 26.61
N ASN A 9 4.85 -5.87 25.38
CA ASN A 9 4.27 -5.24 24.20
C ASN A 9 2.83 -5.69 23.87
N THR A 10 2.26 -6.59 24.68
CA THR A 10 0.91 -7.14 24.45
C THR A 10 0.02 -7.03 25.68
N GLY A 11 -1.27 -7.22 25.48
CA GLY A 11 -2.25 -7.42 26.52
C GLY A 11 -2.28 -6.35 27.61
N GLU A 12 -2.29 -6.81 28.86
CA GLU A 12 -2.42 -5.95 30.05
C GLU A 12 -1.16 -5.13 30.32
N ALA A 13 0.01 -5.71 30.09
CA ALA A 13 1.30 -5.02 30.28
C ALA A 13 1.42 -3.79 29.37
N ARG A 14 1.04 -3.93 28.09
CA ARG A 14 1.02 -2.82 27.16
C ARG A 14 0.03 -1.72 27.58
N ARG A 15 -1.20 -2.08 27.93
CA ARG A 15 -2.21 -1.12 28.41
C ARG A 15 -1.73 -0.39 29.65
N PHE A 16 -1.11 -1.10 30.60
CA PHE A 16 -0.50 -0.48 31.79
C PHE A 16 0.57 0.53 31.37
N THR A 17 1.52 0.12 30.53
CA THR A 17 2.61 0.99 30.06
C THR A 17 2.08 2.24 29.37
N GLU A 18 1.14 2.11 28.43
CA GLU A 18 0.52 3.23 27.73
C GLU A 18 -0.18 4.20 28.68
N SER A 19 -0.84 3.70 29.74
CA SER A 19 -1.49 4.54 30.74
C SER A 19 -0.51 5.33 31.62
N ARG A 20 0.76 4.93 31.66
CA ARG A 20 1.83 5.55 32.49
C ARG A 20 2.79 6.40 31.71
N ILE A 21 2.75 6.35 30.38
CA ILE A 21 3.56 7.24 29.55
C ILE A 21 3.15 8.68 29.79
N ARG A 22 4.12 9.54 30.08
CA ARG A 22 3.94 10.99 30.22
C ARG A 22 4.75 11.70 29.15
N THR A 23 4.13 12.64 28.49
CA THR A 23 4.79 13.49 27.51
C THR A 23 5.11 14.84 28.16
N THR A 24 6.37 15.20 28.21
CA THR A 24 6.85 16.48 28.74
C THR A 24 7.81 17.06 27.71
N ALA A 25 7.59 18.29 27.29
CA ALA A 25 8.43 19.00 26.30
C ALA A 25 8.68 18.21 25.00
N GLY A 26 7.67 17.45 24.51
CA GLY A 26 7.79 16.67 23.28
C GLY A 26 8.49 15.31 23.43
N GLN A 27 8.96 14.96 24.63
CA GLN A 27 9.53 13.64 24.90
C GLN A 27 8.54 12.79 25.71
N SER A 28 8.32 11.57 25.26
CA SER A 28 7.49 10.59 25.97
C SER A 28 8.35 9.64 26.77
N GLY A 29 8.00 9.42 28.03
CA GLY A 29 8.77 8.55 28.92
C GLY A 29 7.88 7.88 29.97
N ILE A 30 8.40 6.81 30.56
CA ILE A 30 7.83 6.11 31.71
C ILE A 30 8.81 6.16 32.88
N SER A 31 8.29 6.28 34.11
CA SER A 31 9.16 6.32 35.28
C SER A 31 9.74 4.94 35.62
N GLY A 32 10.94 4.87 36.20
CA GLY A 32 11.53 3.62 36.68
C GLY A 32 10.69 2.90 37.74
N ALA A 33 9.88 3.63 38.50
CA ALA A 33 8.93 3.05 39.46
C ALA A 33 7.74 2.37 38.75
N ASP A 34 7.27 2.94 37.66
CA ASP A 34 6.18 2.36 36.87
C ASP A 34 6.67 1.12 36.07
N ILE A 35 7.92 1.15 35.58
CA ILE A 35 8.52 -0.03 34.90
C ILE A 35 8.51 -1.26 35.83
N LYS A 36 8.84 -1.08 37.11
CA LYS A 36 8.83 -2.17 38.11
C LYS A 36 7.45 -2.75 38.42
N ARG A 37 6.39 -2.06 38.00
CA ARG A 37 5.00 -2.45 38.23
C ARG A 37 4.30 -3.02 37.01
N ILE A 38 5.02 -3.12 35.90
CA ILE A 38 4.43 -3.70 34.67
C ILE A 38 4.00 -5.16 34.97
N PRO A 39 2.75 -5.51 34.79
CA PRO A 39 2.28 -6.87 35.00
C PRO A 39 2.80 -7.77 33.89
N VAL A 40 3.70 -8.68 34.21
CA VAL A 40 4.23 -9.66 33.27
C VAL A 40 3.77 -11.03 33.70
N PRO A 41 3.04 -11.79 32.84
CA PRO A 41 2.68 -13.16 33.15
C PRO A 41 3.94 -14.03 33.26
N LEU A 42 4.06 -14.79 34.34
CA LEU A 42 5.21 -15.63 34.58
C LEU A 42 4.82 -17.09 34.35
N CYS A 43 5.37 -17.70 33.35
CA CYS A 43 5.26 -19.13 33.06
C CYS A 43 6.62 -19.83 33.25
N SER A 44 6.67 -21.15 33.10
CA SER A 44 7.92 -21.92 33.18
C SER A 44 8.93 -21.46 32.14
N TYR A 45 10.22 -21.69 32.41
CA TYR A 45 11.28 -21.27 31.47
C TYR A 45 11.16 -21.98 30.11
N GLU A 46 10.76 -23.25 30.12
CA GLU A 46 10.53 -24.04 28.91
C GLU A 46 9.34 -23.46 28.08
N GLU A 47 8.27 -23.08 28.75
CA GLU A 47 7.13 -22.42 28.09
C GLU A 47 7.52 -21.06 27.50
N GLN A 48 8.35 -20.27 28.20
CA GLN A 48 8.86 -18.99 27.67
C GLN A 48 9.65 -19.17 26.38
N ILE A 49 10.49 -20.22 26.31
CA ILE A 49 11.24 -20.56 25.10
C ILE A 49 10.27 -20.94 23.98
N LEU A 50 9.35 -21.85 24.25
CA LEU A 50 8.39 -22.32 23.25
C LEU A 50 7.53 -21.15 22.69
N ILE A 51 7.04 -20.27 23.55
CA ILE A 51 6.27 -19.09 23.12
C ILE A 51 7.14 -18.18 22.25
N ALA A 52 8.40 -17.92 22.64
CA ALA A 52 9.32 -17.10 21.88
C ALA A 52 9.60 -17.69 20.48
N ASP A 53 9.80 -18.99 20.38
CA ASP A 53 10.05 -19.68 19.12
C ASP A 53 8.82 -19.66 18.20
N LEU A 54 7.62 -19.89 18.75
CA LEU A 54 6.37 -19.79 18.01
C LEU A 54 6.13 -18.39 17.47
N LEU A 55 6.39 -17.36 18.28
CA LEU A 55 6.26 -15.96 17.86
C LEU A 55 7.25 -15.60 16.75
N ASN A 56 8.54 -15.98 16.92
CA ASN A 56 9.57 -15.74 15.91
C ASN A 56 9.25 -16.44 14.59
N SER A 57 8.79 -17.69 14.66
CA SER A 57 8.38 -18.44 13.48
C SER A 57 7.17 -17.79 12.78
N GLY A 58 6.18 -17.34 13.57
CA GLY A 58 5.01 -16.64 13.06
C GLY A 58 5.37 -15.31 12.39
N LEU A 59 6.21 -14.50 13.04
CA LEU A 59 6.66 -13.21 12.50
C LEU A 59 7.48 -13.39 11.21
N SER A 60 8.36 -14.39 11.15
CA SER A 60 9.12 -14.69 9.93
C SER A 60 8.20 -15.04 8.77
N ARG A 61 7.15 -15.86 9.02
CA ARG A 61 6.15 -16.21 7.99
C ARG A 61 5.39 -14.99 7.50
N ILE A 62 5.03 -14.05 8.39
CA ILE A 62 4.37 -12.80 8.02
C ILE A 62 5.29 -11.97 7.11
N GLN A 63 6.56 -11.81 7.48
CA GLN A 63 7.54 -11.08 6.66
C GLN A 63 7.74 -11.71 5.27
N ASP A 64 7.71 -13.04 5.17
CA ASP A 64 7.80 -13.75 3.89
C ASP A 64 6.56 -13.50 3.03
N LEU A 65 5.38 -13.48 3.64
CA LEU A 65 4.13 -13.13 2.97
C LEU A 65 4.12 -11.68 2.49
N GLU A 66 4.54 -10.73 3.31
CA GLU A 66 4.66 -9.32 2.94
C GLU A 66 5.56 -9.14 1.72
N ARG A 67 6.74 -9.77 1.72
CA ARG A 67 7.67 -9.75 0.57
C ARG A 67 7.02 -10.36 -0.69
N SER A 68 6.27 -11.43 -0.54
CA SER A 68 5.58 -12.09 -1.65
C SER A 68 4.48 -11.22 -2.24
N ILE A 69 3.72 -10.52 -1.39
CA ILE A 69 2.68 -9.57 -1.81
C ILE A 69 3.31 -8.40 -2.56
N GLU A 70 4.37 -7.80 -2.04
CA GLU A 70 5.11 -6.71 -2.68
C GLU A 70 5.60 -7.11 -4.08
N ALA A 71 6.20 -8.29 -4.20
CA ALA A 71 6.67 -8.82 -5.48
C ALA A 71 5.52 -9.10 -6.45
N ALA A 72 4.36 -9.57 -5.97
CA ALA A 72 3.17 -9.77 -6.79
C ALA A 72 2.58 -8.44 -7.26
N TYR A 73 2.53 -7.44 -6.40
CA TYR A 73 2.09 -6.09 -6.73
C TYR A 73 2.97 -5.46 -7.83
N SER A 74 4.28 -5.48 -7.63
CA SER A 74 5.24 -4.97 -8.61
C SER A 74 5.12 -5.67 -9.99
N ARG A 75 4.93 -7.00 -9.99
CA ARG A 75 4.68 -7.76 -11.23
C ARG A 75 3.38 -7.35 -11.90
N SER A 76 2.32 -7.13 -11.13
CA SER A 76 1.02 -6.69 -11.63
C SER A 76 1.11 -5.32 -12.31
N GLU A 77 1.80 -4.35 -11.70
CA GLU A 77 2.03 -3.03 -12.29
C GLU A 77 2.86 -3.12 -13.59
N SER A 78 3.91 -3.93 -13.59
CA SER A 78 4.74 -4.16 -14.78
C SER A 78 3.95 -4.79 -15.93
N LEU A 79 3.09 -5.77 -15.60
CA LEU A 79 2.22 -6.42 -16.58
C LEU A 79 1.20 -5.43 -17.15
N ARG A 80 0.55 -4.64 -16.30
CA ARG A 80 -0.39 -3.59 -16.70
C ARG A 80 0.27 -2.61 -17.66
N TYR A 81 1.47 -2.14 -17.32
CA TYR A 81 2.22 -1.25 -18.20
C TYR A 81 2.58 -1.89 -19.54
N SER A 82 3.00 -3.17 -19.53
CA SER A 82 3.32 -3.92 -20.73
C SER A 82 2.09 -4.11 -21.65
N ILE A 83 0.93 -4.41 -21.05
CA ILE A 83 -0.33 -4.55 -21.81
C ILE A 83 -0.71 -3.21 -22.46
N LEU A 84 -0.69 -2.11 -21.68
CA LEU A 84 -0.99 -0.78 -22.20
C LEU A 84 -0.02 -0.37 -23.33
N LYS A 85 1.28 -0.60 -23.13
CA LYS A 85 2.29 -0.33 -24.16
C LYS A 85 1.99 -1.09 -25.46
N ARG A 86 1.72 -2.39 -25.36
CA ARG A 86 1.37 -3.22 -26.55
C ARG A 86 0.07 -2.78 -27.20
N ALA A 87 -0.91 -2.33 -26.40
CA ALA A 87 -2.16 -1.79 -26.94
C ALA A 87 -1.93 -0.52 -27.75
N PHE A 88 -1.17 0.45 -27.20
CA PHE A 88 -0.84 1.69 -27.91
C PHE A 88 0.08 1.50 -29.11
N GLU A 89 0.91 0.45 -29.11
CA GLU A 89 1.72 0.06 -30.26
C GLU A 89 0.93 -0.72 -31.33
N GLY A 90 -0.37 -1.00 -31.11
CA GLY A 90 -1.19 -1.81 -32.00
C GLY A 90 -0.79 -3.29 -32.05
N LYS A 91 -0.09 -3.78 -31.03
CA LYS A 91 0.45 -5.16 -30.97
C LYS A 91 -0.34 -6.07 -30.03
N LEU A 92 -1.45 -5.62 -29.49
CA LEU A 92 -2.25 -6.40 -28.56
C LEU A 92 -3.09 -7.47 -29.28
N VAL A 93 -3.62 -7.10 -30.43
CA VAL A 93 -4.37 -7.99 -31.30
C VAL A 93 -3.68 -8.03 -32.67
N PRO A 94 -3.63 -9.18 -33.35
CA PRO A 94 -3.16 -9.23 -34.73
C PRO A 94 -3.94 -8.23 -35.61
N GLN A 95 -3.24 -7.44 -36.39
CA GLN A 95 -3.85 -6.51 -37.31
C GLN A 95 -4.48 -7.29 -38.46
N ASP A 96 -5.71 -6.97 -38.84
CA ASP A 96 -6.34 -7.53 -40.02
C ASP A 96 -5.77 -6.82 -41.26
N PRO A 97 -5.20 -7.53 -42.24
CA PRO A 97 -4.66 -6.93 -43.44
C PRO A 97 -5.74 -6.25 -44.31
N ASP A 98 -7.01 -6.59 -44.11
CA ASP A 98 -8.15 -6.02 -44.83
C ASP A 98 -8.74 -4.78 -44.13
N ASP A 99 -8.25 -4.43 -42.94
CA ASP A 99 -8.66 -3.22 -42.22
C ASP A 99 -8.22 -1.93 -42.93
N GLU A 100 -9.11 -0.92 -42.88
CA GLU A 100 -8.84 0.40 -43.44
C GLU A 100 -7.59 1.03 -42.76
N PRO A 101 -6.59 1.52 -43.52
CA PRO A 101 -5.42 2.15 -42.92
C PRO A 101 -5.79 3.33 -42.04
N ALA A 102 -5.18 3.42 -40.84
CA ALA A 102 -5.43 4.48 -39.87
C ALA A 102 -5.26 5.91 -40.47
N SER A 103 -4.43 6.07 -41.48
CA SER A 103 -4.25 7.33 -42.21
C SER A 103 -5.50 7.79 -42.94
N THR A 104 -6.33 6.88 -43.43
CA THR A 104 -7.59 7.17 -44.13
C THR A 104 -8.66 7.61 -43.09
N LEU A 105 -8.76 6.87 -41.99
CA LEU A 105 -9.63 7.22 -40.87
C LEU A 105 -9.30 8.61 -40.30
N LEU A 106 -8.02 8.90 -40.09
CA LEU A 106 -7.55 10.20 -39.59
C LEU A 106 -7.88 11.36 -40.55
N LYS A 107 -7.79 11.14 -41.87
CA LYS A 107 -8.20 12.15 -42.86
C LYS A 107 -9.71 12.44 -42.77
N ARG A 108 -10.54 11.40 -42.62
CA ARG A 108 -12.00 11.54 -42.47
C ARG A 108 -12.36 12.30 -41.21
N ILE A 109 -11.76 11.96 -40.08
CA ILE A 109 -11.98 12.65 -38.80
C ILE A 109 -11.58 14.12 -38.90
N ARG A 110 -10.46 14.46 -39.56
CA ARG A 110 -10.05 15.86 -39.76
C ARG A 110 -11.03 16.62 -40.62
N ALA A 111 -11.50 16.04 -41.71
CA ALA A 111 -12.51 16.65 -42.56
C ALA A 111 -13.82 16.91 -41.80
N GLU A 112 -14.29 15.95 -41.02
CA GLU A 112 -15.48 16.10 -40.16
C GLU A 112 -15.29 17.21 -39.09
N GLN A 113 -14.10 17.34 -38.52
CA GLN A 113 -13.79 18.40 -37.54
C GLN A 113 -13.73 19.79 -38.18
N GLU A 114 -13.30 19.89 -39.43
CA GLU A 114 -13.29 21.18 -40.18
C GLU A 114 -14.70 21.59 -40.60
N GLU A 115 -15.59 20.68 -40.92
CA GLU A 115 -16.99 20.90 -41.25
C GLU A 115 -17.86 21.16 -40.01
N ALA A 116 -17.45 20.70 -38.83
CA ALA A 116 -18.22 20.90 -37.61
C ALA A 116 -18.32 22.41 -37.21
N PRO A 117 -19.51 22.94 -36.97
CA PRO A 117 -19.68 24.33 -36.61
C PRO A 117 -18.94 24.64 -35.30
N LYS A 118 -18.01 25.61 -35.35
CA LYS A 118 -17.23 26.04 -34.16
C LYS A 118 -18.16 26.36 -33.00
N PRO A 119 -17.95 25.80 -31.80
CA PRO A 119 -18.83 26.07 -30.68
C PRO A 119 -18.88 27.60 -30.41
N ARG A 120 -20.09 28.15 -30.43
CA ARG A 120 -20.33 29.57 -30.09
C ARG A 120 -19.76 29.85 -28.70
N GLN A 121 -18.71 30.67 -28.61
CA GLN A 121 -18.21 31.18 -27.34
C GLN A 121 -19.36 31.88 -26.60
N ARG A 122 -19.87 31.26 -25.54
CA ARG A 122 -20.79 31.94 -24.61
C ARG A 122 -20.03 33.10 -23.99
N ARG A 123 -20.31 34.33 -24.49
CA ARG A 123 -19.90 35.59 -23.83
C ARG A 123 -20.39 35.52 -22.37
N ARG A 124 -19.46 35.35 -21.44
CA ARG A 124 -19.72 35.63 -20.02
C ARG A 124 -20.12 37.08 -19.91
N LYS A 125 -21.40 37.35 -19.68
CA LYS A 125 -21.84 38.68 -19.21
C LYS A 125 -21.12 38.91 -17.89
N ALA A 126 -20.23 39.89 -17.86
CA ALA A 126 -19.75 40.48 -16.62
C ALA A 126 -20.97 41.13 -15.95
N GLN A 127 -21.31 40.62 -14.77
CA GLN A 127 -22.21 41.35 -13.87
C GLN A 127 -21.35 42.32 -13.07
N ALA A 128 -21.68 43.59 -13.24
CA ALA A 128 -21.24 44.69 -12.40
C ALA A 128 -21.89 44.59 -11.02
#